data_974d9db9f0a442ba92054201f0911503
#
_entry.id   974d9db9f0a442ba92054201f0911503
#
_cell.length_a   1.000
_cell.length_b   1.000
_cell.length_c   1.000
_cell.angle_alpha   90.00
_cell.angle_beta   90.00
_cell.angle_gamma   90.00
#
_symmetry.space_group_name_H-M   'P 1'
#
loop_
_entity.id
_entity.type
_entity.pdbx_description
1 polymer ?
#
loop_
_entity_poly.entity_id
_entity_poly.type
_entity_poly.pdbx_seq_one_letter_code
_entity_poly.pdbx_strand_id
1 'polypeptide(L)'
;MQGAYSYQLKVGEQSKLSFGLNAGLVKYAVDMTKIRFLQTEENLTEYMYTSVRPDASFGVYFDAKDYFVGLSLDQLLNNKIEVYNDTLAVDNTLNRFKSHFNLMGGYRYRISNSLLSESSVVFRKVAASPLQMELSSRVTYREVIWGGMSFRTSDAIVLFVGYTFRDLLSFGYSYDITYSGLRKASHGAHEVFLS
;
A
#
# COMPACT_ATOMS: atom_id res chain seq x y z
N MET A 1 2.02 -7.47 -14.92
CA MET A 1 0.70 -7.39 -15.57
C MET A 1 -0.31 -8.02 -14.63
N GLN A 2 -1.39 -7.32 -14.29
CA GLN A 2 -2.38 -7.79 -13.32
C GLN A 2 -3.78 -7.53 -13.88
N GLY A 3 -4.73 -8.42 -13.58
CA GLY A 3 -6.15 -8.27 -13.84
C GLY A 3 -6.91 -8.23 -12.51
N ALA A 4 -7.86 -7.31 -12.39
CA ALA A 4 -8.68 -7.17 -11.20
C ALA A 4 -10.15 -7.38 -11.55
N TYR A 5 -10.86 -8.05 -10.66
CA TYR A 5 -12.31 -8.24 -10.72
C TYR A 5 -12.93 -7.84 -9.39
N SER A 6 -14.04 -7.14 -9.44
CA SER A 6 -14.80 -6.81 -8.25
C SER A 6 -16.28 -7.12 -8.41
N TYR A 7 -16.89 -7.57 -7.34
CA TYR A 7 -18.32 -7.83 -7.25
C TYR A 7 -18.92 -7.09 -6.07
N GLN A 8 -19.99 -6.35 -6.31
CA GLN A 8 -20.66 -5.55 -5.30
C GLN A 8 -22.08 -6.07 -5.03
N LEU A 9 -22.37 -6.25 -3.76
CA LEU A 9 -23.70 -6.58 -3.24
C LEU A 9 -24.28 -5.38 -2.50
N LYS A 10 -25.51 -5.00 -2.81
CA LYS A 10 -26.28 -4.08 -1.99
C LYS A 10 -26.81 -4.85 -0.78
N VAL A 11 -26.41 -4.46 0.43
CA VAL A 11 -26.80 -5.12 1.70
C VAL A 11 -27.87 -4.32 2.43
N GLY A 12 -28.19 -3.13 1.93
CA GLY A 12 -29.20 -2.22 2.46
C GLY A 12 -29.42 -1.06 1.53
N GLU A 13 -30.27 -0.10 1.93
CA GLU A 13 -30.56 1.09 1.09
C GLU A 13 -29.33 1.96 0.85
N GLN A 14 -28.42 2.03 1.85
CA GLN A 14 -27.23 2.88 1.82
C GLN A 14 -25.95 2.12 2.16
N SER A 15 -25.96 0.80 1.99
CA SER A 15 -24.80 -0.03 2.33
C SER A 15 -24.48 -1.00 1.20
N LYS A 16 -23.18 -1.20 0.96
CA LYS A 16 -22.64 -2.08 -0.07
C LYS A 16 -21.54 -2.95 0.52
N LEU A 17 -21.52 -4.20 0.12
CA LEU A 17 -20.45 -5.14 0.40
C LEU A 17 -19.77 -5.48 -0.91
N SER A 18 -18.47 -5.21 -0.99
CA SER A 18 -17.67 -5.42 -2.19
C SER A 18 -16.63 -6.51 -1.92
N PHE A 19 -16.47 -7.40 -2.89
CA PHE A 19 -15.42 -8.41 -2.92
C PHE A 19 -14.50 -8.08 -4.08
N GLY A 20 -13.20 -8.07 -3.84
CA GLY A 20 -12.18 -7.83 -4.85
C GLY A 20 -11.25 -9.02 -4.96
N LEU A 21 -10.92 -9.38 -6.18
CA LEU A 21 -9.91 -10.38 -6.51
C LEU A 21 -8.96 -9.76 -7.53
N ASN A 22 -7.67 -9.87 -7.27
CA ASN A 22 -6.62 -9.49 -8.20
C ASN A 22 -5.72 -10.69 -8.44
N ALA A 23 -5.38 -10.94 -9.69
CA ALA A 23 -4.44 -11.98 -10.08
C ALA A 23 -3.55 -11.50 -11.21
N GLY A 24 -2.29 -11.92 -11.22
CA GLY A 24 -1.37 -11.50 -12.25
C GLY A 24 0.03 -12.05 -12.11
N LEU A 25 0.95 -11.43 -12.84
CA LEU A 25 2.37 -11.77 -12.85
C LEU A 25 3.19 -10.61 -12.33
N VAL A 26 4.04 -10.88 -11.38
CA VAL A 26 5.05 -9.94 -10.87
C VAL A 26 6.39 -10.32 -11.45
N LYS A 27 7.03 -9.37 -12.15
CA LYS A 27 8.41 -9.50 -12.63
C LYS A 27 9.31 -8.72 -11.67
N TYR A 28 10.33 -9.37 -11.15
CA TYR A 28 11.38 -8.69 -10.41
C TYR A 28 12.73 -9.00 -11.06
N ALA A 29 13.64 -8.04 -10.96
CA ALA A 29 15.00 -8.17 -11.45
C ALA A 29 15.97 -7.71 -10.37
N VAL A 30 17.01 -8.48 -10.13
CA VAL A 30 18.11 -8.13 -9.23
C VAL A 30 19.36 -7.94 -10.07
N ASP A 31 19.90 -6.72 -10.03
CA ASP A 31 21.15 -6.38 -10.72
C ASP A 31 22.32 -6.63 -9.76
N MET A 32 22.96 -7.78 -9.93
CA MET A 32 24.07 -8.20 -9.08
C MET A 32 25.35 -7.37 -9.35
N THR A 33 25.44 -6.66 -10.47
CA THR A 33 26.60 -5.83 -10.80
C THR A 33 26.75 -4.63 -9.87
N LYS A 34 25.64 -4.20 -9.24
CA LYS A 34 25.59 -3.06 -8.32
C LYS A 34 25.75 -3.44 -6.85
N ILE A 35 25.81 -4.73 -6.54
CA ILE A 35 25.95 -5.21 -5.17
C ILE A 35 27.44 -5.31 -4.85
N ARG A 36 27.89 -4.61 -3.81
CA ARG A 36 29.25 -4.75 -3.28
C ARG A 36 29.24 -5.79 -2.17
N PHE A 37 29.91 -6.91 -2.43
CA PHE A 37 30.10 -7.95 -1.42
C PHE A 37 31.31 -7.59 -0.53
N LEU A 38 31.20 -7.85 0.77
CA LEU A 38 32.29 -7.67 1.74
C LEU A 38 33.40 -8.72 1.60
N GLN A 39 33.09 -9.86 0.99
CA GLN A 39 34.04 -10.91 0.64
C GLN A 39 33.91 -11.25 -0.83
N THR A 40 35.04 -11.26 -1.55
CA THR A 40 35.07 -11.59 -2.97
C THR A 40 35.04 -13.10 -3.11
N GLU A 41 33.87 -13.66 -3.37
CA GLU A 41 33.77 -15.04 -3.84
C GLU A 41 33.96 -15.05 -5.36
N GLU A 42 34.97 -15.76 -5.84
CA GLU A 42 35.41 -15.77 -7.24
C GLU A 42 34.37 -16.28 -8.26
N ASN A 43 33.23 -16.79 -7.81
CA ASN A 43 32.17 -17.35 -8.66
C ASN A 43 30.94 -16.48 -8.82
N LEU A 44 30.91 -15.24 -8.31
CA LEU A 44 29.80 -14.30 -8.48
C LEU A 44 30.00 -13.52 -9.78
N THR A 45 29.69 -14.15 -10.89
CA THR A 45 29.66 -13.50 -12.20
C THR A 45 28.55 -12.45 -12.26
N GLU A 46 28.81 -11.37 -12.98
CA GLU A 46 27.92 -10.24 -13.23
C GLU A 46 26.64 -10.68 -13.97
N TYR A 47 25.58 -11.06 -13.23
CA TYR A 47 24.30 -11.45 -13.80
C TYR A 47 23.16 -10.54 -13.35
N MET A 48 22.30 -10.18 -14.30
CA MET A 48 20.98 -9.66 -14.02
C MET A 48 20.04 -10.87 -13.85
N TYR A 49 19.63 -11.12 -12.62
CA TYR A 49 18.64 -12.17 -12.34
C TYR A 49 17.22 -11.61 -12.53
N THR A 50 16.46 -12.24 -13.40
CA THR A 50 15.05 -11.87 -13.64
C THR A 50 14.17 -13.08 -13.36
N SER A 51 13.12 -12.91 -12.57
CA SER A 51 12.10 -13.92 -12.33
C SER A 51 10.71 -13.35 -12.48
N VAL A 52 9.81 -14.15 -13.06
CA VAL A 52 8.40 -13.85 -13.19
C VAL A 52 7.63 -14.86 -12.37
N ARG A 53 6.77 -14.39 -11.47
CA ARG A 53 5.98 -15.25 -10.58
C ARG A 53 4.51 -14.81 -10.61
N PRO A 54 3.57 -15.76 -10.54
CA PRO A 54 2.16 -15.41 -10.37
C PRO A 54 1.93 -14.82 -8.99
N ASP A 55 0.98 -13.91 -8.88
CA ASP A 55 0.56 -13.36 -7.59
C ASP A 55 -0.95 -13.14 -7.59
N ALA A 56 -1.52 -13.17 -6.39
CA ALA A 56 -2.94 -12.94 -6.19
C ALA A 56 -3.17 -12.13 -4.91
N SER A 57 -4.24 -11.34 -4.92
CA SER A 57 -4.72 -10.57 -3.77
C SER A 57 -6.24 -10.72 -3.67
N PHE A 58 -6.75 -10.69 -2.46
CA PHE A 58 -8.18 -10.73 -2.16
C PHE A 58 -8.53 -9.63 -1.18
N GLY A 59 -9.70 -9.03 -1.34
CA GLY A 59 -10.21 -8.01 -0.44
C GLY A 59 -11.71 -8.05 -0.27
N VAL A 60 -12.15 -7.60 0.90
CA VAL A 60 -13.55 -7.37 1.24
C VAL A 60 -13.68 -5.94 1.75
N TYR A 61 -14.67 -5.22 1.26
CA TYR A 61 -14.93 -3.84 1.64
C TYR A 61 -16.41 -3.63 1.88
N PHE A 62 -16.74 -3.22 3.08
CA PHE A 62 -18.08 -2.81 3.47
C PHE A 62 -18.13 -1.28 3.53
N ASP A 63 -19.05 -0.71 2.79
CA ASP A 63 -19.28 0.72 2.72
C ASP A 63 -20.72 1.04 3.11
N ALA A 64 -20.90 1.84 4.14
CA ALA A 64 -22.15 2.38 4.58
C ALA A 64 -22.13 3.91 4.45
N LYS A 65 -23.26 4.57 4.69
CA LYS A 65 -23.37 6.02 4.61
C LYS A 65 -22.29 6.75 5.40
N ASP A 66 -22.13 6.36 6.66
CA ASP A 66 -21.32 7.10 7.62
C ASP A 66 -20.02 6.37 8.01
N TYR A 67 -19.87 5.10 7.68
CA TYR A 67 -18.66 4.34 8.01
C TYR A 67 -18.31 3.31 6.94
N PHE A 68 -17.06 2.92 6.96
CA PHE A 68 -16.55 1.86 6.10
C PHE A 68 -15.54 0.98 6.83
N VAL A 69 -15.46 -0.27 6.41
CA VAL A 69 -14.47 -1.23 6.91
C VAL A 69 -13.97 -2.05 5.72
N GLY A 70 -12.67 -2.23 5.65
CA GLY A 70 -12.04 -3.02 4.60
C GLY A 70 -10.98 -3.96 5.15
N LEU A 71 -10.84 -5.09 4.50
CA LEU A 71 -9.83 -6.10 4.76
C LEU A 71 -9.21 -6.49 3.43
N SER A 72 -7.88 -6.53 3.34
CA SER A 72 -7.20 -7.11 2.20
C SER A 72 -6.06 -8.03 2.62
N LEU A 73 -5.83 -9.01 1.77
CA LEU A 73 -4.70 -9.92 1.81
C LEU A 73 -3.99 -9.84 0.46
N ASP A 74 -2.76 -9.32 0.47
CA ASP A 74 -1.97 -9.19 -0.73
C ASP A 74 -0.82 -10.21 -0.71
N GLN A 75 -0.32 -10.54 -1.89
CA GLN A 75 0.76 -11.51 -2.08
C GLN A 75 0.44 -12.89 -1.47
N LEU A 76 -0.73 -13.42 -1.78
CA LEU A 76 -1.24 -14.68 -1.20
C LEU A 76 -0.37 -15.89 -1.52
N LEU A 77 0.31 -15.88 -2.67
CA LEU A 77 1.04 -17.06 -3.13
C LEU A 77 2.41 -17.24 -2.48
N ASN A 78 2.88 -16.26 -1.69
CA ASN A 78 4.15 -16.33 -0.94
C ASN A 78 5.32 -16.91 -1.76
N ASN A 79 5.43 -16.48 -3.02
CA ASN A 79 6.39 -17.04 -3.96
C ASN A 79 7.84 -16.93 -3.46
N LYS A 80 8.61 -17.98 -3.69
CA LYS A 80 10.06 -17.94 -3.46
C LYS A 80 10.72 -16.99 -4.45
N ILE A 81 11.64 -16.19 -3.96
CA ILE A 81 12.57 -15.39 -4.76
C ILE A 81 13.85 -16.21 -4.85
N GLU A 82 14.04 -16.92 -5.95
CA GLU A 82 15.28 -17.65 -6.20
C GLU A 82 16.28 -16.65 -6.77
N VAL A 83 17.27 -16.27 -5.99
CA VAL A 83 18.32 -15.31 -6.40
C VAL A 83 19.60 -16.05 -6.82
N TYR A 84 19.70 -17.36 -6.58
CA TYR A 84 20.88 -18.14 -6.85
C TYR A 84 20.58 -19.61 -7.13
N ASN A 85 21.37 -20.23 -8.03
CA ASN A 85 21.35 -21.67 -8.25
C ASN A 85 21.95 -22.38 -7.04
N ASP A 86 21.18 -23.22 -6.46
CA ASP A 86 21.31 -23.94 -5.22
C ASP A 86 22.51 -24.89 -5.18
N THR A 87 23.61 -24.46 -4.57
CA THR A 87 24.60 -25.38 -4.01
C THR A 87 25.01 -25.03 -2.57
N LEU A 88 24.55 -23.89 -2.06
CA LEU A 88 24.74 -23.53 -0.65
C LEU A 88 23.36 -23.32 -0.04
N ALA A 89 22.92 -24.28 0.77
CA ALA A 89 21.67 -24.24 1.52
C ALA A 89 21.67 -23.10 2.55
N VAL A 90 21.49 -21.87 2.09
CA VAL A 90 21.12 -20.76 2.95
C VAL A 90 19.61 -20.84 3.17
N ASP A 91 19.22 -20.84 4.42
CA ASP A 91 17.86 -20.99 4.93
C ASP A 91 16.81 -20.34 4.00
N ASN A 92 16.03 -21.20 3.32
CA ASN A 92 15.05 -20.87 2.29
C ASN A 92 13.89 -19.97 2.77
N THR A 93 13.87 -19.57 4.03
CA THR A 93 12.80 -18.77 4.63
C THR A 93 12.92 -17.26 4.35
N LEU A 94 14.13 -16.78 4.04
CA LEU A 94 14.40 -15.35 3.86
C LEU A 94 14.04 -14.82 2.46
N ASN A 95 13.96 -15.70 1.46
CA ASN A 95 13.79 -15.34 0.06
C ASN A 95 12.34 -15.61 -0.42
N ARG A 96 11.33 -15.17 0.33
CA ARG A 96 9.93 -15.30 -0.07
C ARG A 96 9.22 -13.96 0.01
N PHE A 97 8.35 -13.71 -0.95
CA PHE A 97 7.33 -12.68 -0.78
C PHE A 97 6.48 -13.04 0.44
N LYS A 98 6.24 -12.06 1.28
CA LYS A 98 5.44 -12.24 2.49
C LYS A 98 4.05 -11.68 2.25
N SER A 99 3.03 -12.42 2.67
CA SER A 99 1.65 -11.92 2.61
C SER A 99 1.51 -10.63 3.42
N HIS A 100 0.81 -9.67 2.84
CA HIS A 100 0.46 -8.41 3.49
C HIS A 100 -1.00 -8.49 3.92
N PHE A 101 -1.22 -8.30 5.19
CA PHE A 101 -2.56 -8.17 5.77
C PHE A 101 -2.83 -6.69 6.02
N ASN A 102 -3.94 -6.19 5.48
CA ASN A 102 -4.39 -4.83 5.71
C ASN A 102 -5.82 -4.85 6.27
N LEU A 103 -6.03 -4.13 7.35
CA LEU A 103 -7.34 -3.86 7.93
C LEU A 103 -7.52 -2.35 7.98
N MET A 104 -8.62 -1.86 7.45
CA MET A 104 -8.94 -0.45 7.47
C MET A 104 -10.35 -0.22 7.97
N GLY A 105 -10.56 0.93 8.60
CA GLY A 105 -11.88 1.39 8.98
C GLY A 105 -11.92 2.90 9.08
N GLY A 106 -13.08 3.47 8.85
CA GLY A 106 -13.23 4.91 8.93
C GLY A 106 -14.66 5.34 9.15
N TYR A 107 -14.79 6.60 9.54
CA TYR A 107 -16.05 7.24 9.83
C TYR A 107 -16.13 8.57 9.09
N ARG A 108 -17.28 8.83 8.48
CA ARG A 108 -17.61 10.06 7.76
C ARG A 108 -18.60 10.86 8.59
N TYR A 109 -18.24 12.08 8.91
CA TYR A 109 -19.09 12.99 9.66
C TYR A 109 -19.34 14.28 8.87
N ARG A 110 -20.61 14.56 8.59
CA ARG A 110 -21.01 15.80 7.92
C ARG A 110 -21.11 16.92 8.94
N ILE A 111 -20.12 17.81 8.92
CA ILE A 111 -20.05 18.98 9.84
C ILE A 111 -21.10 20.01 9.43
N SER A 112 -21.28 20.23 8.13
CA SER A 112 -22.29 21.13 7.56
C SER A 112 -22.68 20.66 6.15
N ASN A 113 -23.60 21.35 5.51
CA ASN A 113 -23.97 21.04 4.11
C ASN A 113 -22.82 21.15 3.12
N SER A 114 -21.77 21.86 3.47
CA SER A 114 -20.61 22.07 2.62
C SER A 114 -19.33 21.40 3.12
N LEU A 115 -19.34 20.83 4.32
CA LEU A 115 -18.14 20.28 4.97
C LEU A 115 -18.38 18.83 5.39
N LEU A 116 -17.56 17.94 4.84
CA LEU A 116 -17.50 16.53 5.20
C LEU A 116 -16.13 16.24 5.83
N SER A 117 -16.13 15.67 7.01
CA SER A 117 -14.92 15.12 7.65
C SER A 117 -14.91 13.61 7.54
N GLU A 118 -13.76 13.05 7.20
CA GLU A 118 -13.52 11.61 7.17
C GLU A 118 -12.29 11.30 8.01
N SER A 119 -12.42 10.43 9.00
CA SER A 119 -11.33 9.93 9.80
C SER A 119 -11.20 8.43 9.59
N SER A 120 -9.97 7.94 9.44
CA SER A 120 -9.73 6.53 9.19
C SER A 120 -8.51 6.01 9.93
N VAL A 121 -8.49 4.71 10.15
CA VAL A 121 -7.35 3.96 10.65
C VAL A 121 -7.04 2.81 9.71
N VAL A 122 -5.77 2.60 9.45
CA VAL A 122 -5.27 1.47 8.66
C VAL A 122 -4.23 0.72 9.48
N PHE A 123 -4.41 -0.58 9.61
CA PHE A 123 -3.43 -1.49 10.18
C PHE A 123 -2.82 -2.32 9.06
N ARG A 124 -1.49 -2.33 8.99
CA ARG A 124 -0.73 -3.13 8.02
C ARG A 124 0.19 -4.09 8.76
N LYS A 125 0.13 -5.36 8.41
CA LYS A 125 0.97 -6.40 8.96
C LYS A 125 1.60 -7.23 7.86
N VAL A 126 2.90 -7.33 7.91
CA VAL A 126 3.70 -8.25 7.08
C VAL A 126 4.42 -9.20 8.04
N ALA A 127 4.32 -10.48 7.83
CA ALA A 127 4.89 -11.58 8.62
C ALA A 127 5.79 -11.17 9.82
N ALA A 128 7.11 -11.03 9.60
CA ALA A 128 8.08 -10.72 10.65
C ALA A 128 8.23 -9.21 10.96
N SER A 129 7.58 -8.31 10.20
CA SER A 129 7.67 -6.87 10.43
C SER A 129 6.79 -6.43 11.61
N PRO A 130 7.11 -5.34 12.29
CA PRO A 130 6.21 -4.74 13.27
C PRO A 130 4.85 -4.37 12.65
N LEU A 131 3.81 -4.35 13.47
CA LEU A 131 2.50 -3.83 13.06
C LEU A 131 2.64 -2.33 12.79
N GLN A 132 2.25 -1.90 11.60
CA GLN A 132 2.17 -0.49 11.24
C GLN A 132 0.72 -0.01 11.36
N MET A 133 0.53 1.12 12.01
CA MET A 133 -0.76 1.78 12.12
C MET A 133 -0.67 3.17 11.48
N GLU A 134 -1.69 3.52 10.74
CA GLU A 134 -1.83 4.84 10.13
C GLU A 134 -3.20 5.43 10.53
N LEU A 135 -3.18 6.63 11.09
CA LEU A 135 -4.37 7.41 11.42
C LEU A 135 -4.45 8.58 10.44
N SER A 136 -5.58 8.73 9.77
CA SER A 136 -5.79 9.82 8.82
C SER A 136 -7.04 10.61 9.15
N SER A 137 -6.99 11.91 8.88
CA SER A 137 -8.15 12.78 8.91
C SER A 137 -8.16 13.68 7.69
N ARG A 138 -9.28 13.70 6.98
CA ARG A 138 -9.51 14.49 5.77
C ARG A 138 -10.77 15.34 5.94
N VAL A 139 -10.70 16.58 5.54
CA VAL A 139 -11.87 17.47 5.43
C VAL A 139 -12.05 17.82 3.96
N THR A 140 -13.29 17.68 3.48
CA THR A 140 -13.70 18.00 2.12
C THR A 140 -14.68 19.14 2.14
N TYR A 141 -14.39 20.20 1.38
CA TYR A 141 -15.24 21.38 1.25
C TYR A 141 -15.95 21.38 -0.12
N ARG A 142 -17.29 21.40 -0.09
CA ARG A 142 -18.18 21.40 -1.27
C ARG A 142 -17.90 20.28 -2.27
N GLU A 143 -17.37 19.16 -1.80
CA GLU A 143 -16.98 18.02 -2.63
C GLU A 143 -15.89 18.33 -3.69
N VAL A 144 -15.27 19.53 -3.59
CA VAL A 144 -14.31 20.06 -4.55
C VAL A 144 -12.91 20.15 -3.99
N ILE A 145 -12.73 20.78 -2.83
CA ILE A 145 -11.41 20.95 -2.20
C ILE A 145 -11.33 20.04 -1.00
N TRP A 146 -10.24 19.32 -0.89
CA TRP A 146 -10.00 18.47 0.26
C TRP A 146 -8.56 18.59 0.75
N GLY A 147 -8.39 18.37 2.02
CA GLY A 147 -7.08 18.38 2.65
C GLY A 147 -7.10 17.68 3.99
N GLY A 148 -5.94 17.30 4.46
CA GLY A 148 -5.85 16.56 5.71
C GLY A 148 -4.44 16.21 6.10
N MET A 149 -4.38 15.33 7.10
CA MET A 149 -3.12 14.79 7.61
C MET A 149 -3.27 13.30 7.92
N SER A 150 -2.14 12.60 7.83
CA SER A 150 -2.01 11.22 8.26
C SER A 150 -0.81 11.08 9.18
N PHE A 151 -0.94 10.28 10.20
CA PHE A 151 0.14 9.88 11.10
C PHE A 151 0.40 8.40 10.95
N ARG A 152 1.61 8.04 10.52
CA ARG A 152 2.05 6.66 10.34
C ARG A 152 3.06 6.29 11.41
N THR A 153 2.75 5.28 12.21
CA THR A 153 3.62 4.84 13.31
C THR A 153 5.00 4.45 12.80
N SER A 154 6.03 4.96 13.48
CA SER A 154 7.45 4.69 13.23
C SER A 154 7.95 5.09 11.83
N ASP A 155 7.25 6.00 11.16
CA ASP A 155 7.59 6.37 9.79
C ASP A 155 7.48 7.88 9.55
N ALA A 156 6.29 8.41 9.30
CA ALA A 156 6.10 9.77 8.83
C ALA A 156 4.77 10.40 9.29
N ILE A 157 4.75 11.73 9.23
CA ILE A 157 3.52 12.53 9.19
C ILE A 157 3.33 12.99 7.76
N VAL A 158 2.16 12.75 7.19
CA VAL A 158 1.82 13.13 5.82
C VAL A 158 0.83 14.29 5.87
N LEU A 159 1.11 15.35 5.15
CA LEU A 159 0.16 16.43 4.89
C LEU A 159 -0.28 16.33 3.44
N PHE A 160 -1.57 16.45 3.18
CA PHE A 160 -2.09 16.34 1.83
C PHE A 160 -3.19 17.35 1.55
N VAL A 161 -3.27 17.79 0.30
CA VAL A 161 -4.30 18.71 -0.20
C VAL A 161 -4.63 18.35 -1.64
N GLY A 162 -5.85 18.60 -2.05
CA GLY A 162 -6.24 18.35 -3.43
C GLY A 162 -7.53 19.05 -3.84
N TYR A 163 -7.79 18.92 -5.12
CA TYR A 163 -8.90 19.55 -5.81
C TYR A 163 -9.55 18.55 -6.77
N THR A 164 -10.86 18.43 -6.71
CA THR A 164 -11.65 17.58 -7.60
C THR A 164 -12.43 18.45 -8.58
N PHE A 165 -12.19 18.27 -9.85
CA PHE A 165 -12.87 19.02 -10.90
C PHE A 165 -14.04 18.20 -11.47
N ARG A 166 -15.27 18.68 -11.26
CA ARG A 166 -16.53 18.12 -11.79
C ARG A 166 -16.70 16.60 -11.56
N ASP A 167 -16.19 16.07 -10.46
CA ASP A 167 -16.19 14.63 -10.14
C ASP A 167 -15.51 13.73 -11.20
N LEU A 168 -14.75 14.32 -12.10
CA LEU A 168 -14.08 13.67 -13.22
C LEU A 168 -12.59 13.53 -13.02
N LEU A 169 -11.96 14.57 -12.49
CA LEU A 169 -10.51 14.66 -12.32
C LEU A 169 -10.15 15.15 -10.93
N SER A 170 -9.28 14.45 -10.27
CA SER A 170 -8.74 14.88 -8.99
C SER A 170 -7.23 15.10 -9.08
N PHE A 171 -6.79 16.27 -8.62
CA PHE A 171 -5.38 16.62 -8.48
C PHE A 171 -5.06 16.67 -7.00
N GLY A 172 -3.95 16.10 -6.63
CA GLY A 172 -3.51 16.15 -5.25
C GLY A 172 -2.02 16.25 -5.11
N TYR A 173 -1.63 16.79 -3.98
CA TYR A 173 -0.25 16.89 -3.54
C TYR A 173 -0.14 16.42 -2.11
N SER A 174 0.87 15.64 -1.81
CA SER A 174 1.24 15.27 -0.45
C SER A 174 2.71 15.55 -0.15
N TYR A 175 2.97 15.77 1.13
CA TYR A 175 4.31 15.90 1.66
C TYR A 175 4.47 15.03 2.89
N ASP A 176 5.40 14.10 2.81
CA ASP A 176 5.74 13.17 3.89
C ASP A 176 6.89 13.73 4.71
N ILE A 177 6.64 14.00 5.99
CA ILE A 177 7.64 14.44 6.96
C ILE A 177 8.13 13.21 7.70
N THR A 178 9.27 12.67 7.29
CA THR A 178 9.88 11.48 7.91
C THR A 178 10.46 11.84 9.28
N TYR A 179 10.02 11.13 10.33
CA TYR A 179 10.58 11.26 11.68
C TYR A 179 11.29 9.99 12.18
N SER A 180 11.25 8.92 11.39
CA SER A 180 11.93 7.66 11.67
C SER A 180 13.46 7.78 11.57
N GLY A 181 14.19 6.70 11.88
CA GLY A 181 15.64 6.62 11.70
C GLY A 181 16.12 6.93 10.27
N LEU A 182 15.23 6.84 9.27
CA LEU A 182 15.47 7.21 7.88
C LEU A 182 15.65 8.72 7.67
N ARG A 183 15.29 9.57 8.64
CA ARG A 183 15.50 11.03 8.60
C ARG A 183 16.97 11.42 8.33
N LYS A 184 17.91 10.55 8.68
CA LYS A 184 19.35 10.79 8.40
C LYS A 184 19.69 10.66 6.90
N ALA A 185 18.87 9.95 6.13
CA ALA A 185 19.08 9.69 4.72
C ALA A 185 18.04 10.36 3.80
N SER A 186 16.88 10.77 4.34
CA SER A 186 15.81 11.42 3.59
C SER A 186 15.17 12.54 4.42
N HIS A 187 14.95 13.69 3.79
CA HIS A 187 14.31 14.85 4.42
C HIS A 187 12.79 14.88 4.21
N GLY A 188 12.23 13.86 3.62
CA GLY A 188 10.83 13.73 3.27
C GLY A 188 10.62 13.39 1.80
N ALA A 189 9.37 13.14 1.43
CA ALA A 189 8.99 12.86 0.05
C ALA A 189 7.85 13.79 -0.40
N HIS A 190 7.89 14.18 -1.66
CA HIS A 190 6.85 14.96 -2.31
C HIS A 190 6.14 14.05 -3.31
N GLU A 191 4.82 14.01 -3.26
CA GLU A 191 4.02 13.22 -4.19
C GLU A 191 2.96 14.10 -4.85
N VAL A 192 2.80 13.91 -6.14
CA VAL A 192 1.72 14.51 -6.93
C VAL A 192 0.92 13.39 -7.54
N PHE A 193 -0.40 13.44 -7.45
CA PHE A 193 -1.25 12.44 -8.06
C PHE A 193 -2.37 13.07 -8.89
N LEU A 194 -2.78 12.32 -9.89
CA LEU A 194 -3.88 12.60 -10.78
C LEU A 194 -4.77 11.35 -10.84
N SER A 195 -6.04 11.52 -10.61
CA SER A 195 -7.04 10.43 -10.63
C SER A 195 -8.25 10.81 -11.45
#